data_da67f8cb69a1c62bf12ee345c9270141
#
_entry.id   da67f8cb69a1c62bf12ee345c9270141
#
_cell.length_a   1.000
_cell.length_b   1.000
_cell.length_c   1.000
_cell.angle_alpha   90.00
_cell.angle_beta   90.00
_cell.angle_gamma   90.00
#
_symmetry.space_group_name_H-M   'P 1'
#
loop_
_entity.id
_entity.type
_entity.pdbx_description
1 polymer ?
#
loop_
_entity_poly.entity_id
_entity_poly.type
_entity_poly.pdbx_seq_one_letter_code
_entity_poly.pdbx_strand_id
1 'polypeptide(L)'
;MSQKSTARYQGVFPVVPTIFDSQGELDLPGQLRCVDFMIDAGSNGLCILANFSEQFSLSDAERETLTTTILDHVAGRVPVIVTTTHYGTRVCAERSRRAQQAGACMVMVMPPYHGATIRVGEPGIRAFFQAVSDAIDIPIMIQDAPVSGTPLSVALLASMAK
;
A
#
# COMPACT_ATOMS: atom_id res chain seq x y z
N MET A 1 -0.01 -4.66 26.36
CA MET A 1 0.35 -3.63 25.34
C MET A 1 1.58 -4.14 24.61
N SER A 2 1.38 -4.72 23.41
CA SER A 2 2.49 -5.19 22.57
C SER A 2 3.22 -3.95 22.05
N GLN A 3 4.51 -3.80 22.34
CA GLN A 3 5.36 -2.81 21.67
C GLN A 3 5.34 -3.15 20.18
N LYS A 4 4.63 -2.34 19.37
CA LYS A 4 4.75 -2.39 17.92
C LYS A 4 6.23 -2.22 17.61
N SER A 5 6.84 -3.26 17.02
CA SER A 5 8.25 -3.26 16.63
C SER A 5 8.53 -2.01 15.80
N THR A 6 9.37 -1.12 16.30
CA THR A 6 9.93 0.00 15.54
C THR A 6 11.03 -0.54 14.62
N ALA A 7 10.71 -1.50 13.77
CA ALA A 7 11.59 -1.89 12.70
C ALA A 7 11.95 -0.62 11.92
N ARG A 8 13.23 -0.26 11.90
CA ARG A 8 13.69 0.95 11.20
C ARG A 8 13.68 0.64 9.72
N TYR A 9 12.60 1.03 9.06
CA TYR A 9 12.54 1.04 7.60
C TYR A 9 13.46 2.15 7.10
N GLN A 10 14.60 1.78 6.52
CA GLN A 10 15.62 2.73 6.07
C GLN A 10 16.06 2.36 4.64
N GLY A 11 16.49 3.36 3.89
CA GLY A 11 17.03 3.18 2.56
C GLY A 11 15.98 3.37 1.45
N VAL A 12 16.16 2.67 0.34
CA VAL A 12 15.36 2.83 -0.87
C VAL A 12 14.32 1.73 -0.97
N PHE A 13 13.06 2.11 -1.14
CA PHE A 13 11.91 1.26 -1.39
C PHE A 13 11.29 1.66 -2.74
N PRO A 14 11.78 1.13 -3.86
CA PRO A 14 11.24 1.48 -5.16
C PRO A 14 9.79 1.02 -5.28
N VAL A 15 9.02 1.78 -6.06
CA VAL A 15 7.68 1.36 -6.46
C VAL A 15 7.81 0.39 -7.62
N VAL A 16 7.32 -0.82 -7.43
CA VAL A 16 7.32 -1.87 -8.45
C VAL A 16 6.19 -1.59 -9.45
N PRO A 17 6.47 -1.40 -10.76
CA PRO A 17 5.42 -1.29 -11.77
C PRO A 17 4.67 -2.60 -11.91
N THR A 18 3.42 -2.54 -12.34
CA THR A 18 2.70 -3.73 -12.78
C THR A 18 3.11 -4.08 -14.20
N ILE A 19 3.44 -5.33 -14.45
CA ILE A 19 3.87 -5.80 -15.77
C ILE A 19 2.69 -6.49 -16.45
N PHE A 20 2.33 -5.98 -17.63
CA PHE A 20 1.29 -6.52 -18.47
C PHE A 20 1.88 -7.11 -19.75
N ASP A 21 1.19 -8.09 -20.30
CA ASP A 21 1.49 -8.61 -21.63
C ASP A 21 0.88 -7.74 -22.75
N SER A 22 1.04 -8.16 -24.00
CA SER A 22 0.51 -7.42 -25.15
C SER A 22 -1.02 -7.46 -25.26
N GLN A 23 -1.70 -8.25 -24.46
CA GLN A 23 -3.16 -8.34 -24.40
C GLN A 23 -3.72 -7.49 -23.24
N GLY A 24 -2.85 -6.93 -22.39
CA GLY A 24 -3.22 -6.18 -21.19
C GLY A 24 -3.51 -7.08 -19.97
N GLU A 25 -3.16 -8.36 -20.04
CA GLU A 25 -3.24 -9.28 -18.92
C GLU A 25 -1.95 -9.24 -18.08
N LEU A 26 -2.01 -9.68 -16.81
CA LEU A 26 -0.84 -9.70 -15.94
C LEU A 26 0.25 -10.66 -16.46
N ASP A 27 1.44 -10.14 -16.78
CA ASP A 27 2.64 -10.96 -17.02
C ASP A 27 3.32 -11.30 -15.69
N LEU A 28 2.84 -12.33 -15.00
CA LEU A 28 3.41 -12.74 -13.72
C LEU A 28 4.89 -13.15 -13.83
N PRO A 29 5.35 -13.91 -14.83
CA PRO A 29 6.78 -14.17 -15.01
C PRO A 29 7.60 -12.89 -15.18
N GLY A 30 7.13 -11.93 -15.96
CA GLY A 30 7.75 -10.60 -16.11
C GLY A 30 7.77 -9.81 -14.82
N GLN A 31 6.67 -9.88 -14.07
CA GLN A 31 6.56 -9.25 -12.76
C GLN A 31 7.61 -9.76 -11.78
N LEU A 32 7.82 -11.07 -11.71
CA LEU A 32 8.81 -11.66 -10.81
C LEU A 32 10.25 -11.33 -11.23
N ARG A 33 10.55 -11.29 -12.53
CA ARG A 33 11.86 -10.80 -13.02
C ARG A 33 12.12 -9.34 -12.63
N CYS A 34 11.08 -8.50 -12.69
CA CYS A 34 11.18 -7.10 -12.27
C CYS A 34 11.46 -6.98 -10.76
N VAL A 35 10.80 -7.79 -9.95
CA VAL A 35 11.03 -7.87 -8.49
C VAL A 35 12.48 -8.29 -8.20
N ASP A 36 12.97 -9.35 -8.83
CA ASP A 36 14.35 -9.82 -8.65
C ASP A 36 15.36 -8.75 -9.06
N PHE A 37 15.16 -8.11 -10.22
CA PHE A 37 16.01 -7.01 -10.66
C PHE A 37 16.12 -5.89 -9.61
N MET A 38 15.00 -5.49 -9.00
CA MET A 38 15.00 -4.44 -7.98
C MET A 38 15.73 -4.87 -6.71
N ILE A 39 15.56 -6.13 -6.28
CA ILE A 39 16.26 -6.67 -5.11
C ILE A 39 17.75 -6.75 -5.39
N ASP A 40 18.15 -7.29 -6.54
CA ASP A 40 19.55 -7.45 -6.95
C ASP A 40 20.27 -6.11 -7.15
N ALA A 41 19.53 -5.06 -7.52
CA ALA A 41 20.02 -3.69 -7.57
C ALA A 41 20.28 -3.05 -6.19
N GLY A 42 20.00 -3.78 -5.09
CA GLY A 42 20.30 -3.35 -3.72
C GLY A 42 19.18 -2.56 -3.05
N SER A 43 17.93 -2.72 -3.49
CA SER A 43 16.78 -2.12 -2.81
C SER A 43 16.66 -2.63 -1.36
N ASN A 44 16.35 -1.73 -0.44
CA ASN A 44 16.19 -2.06 0.98
C ASN A 44 14.79 -2.60 1.31
N GLY A 45 13.87 -2.48 0.39
CA GLY A 45 12.51 -3.01 0.42
C GLY A 45 11.81 -2.72 -0.90
N LEU A 46 10.56 -3.10 -1.00
CA LEU A 46 9.72 -2.86 -2.18
C LEU A 46 8.41 -2.20 -1.78
N CYS A 47 7.83 -1.40 -2.67
CA CYS A 47 6.48 -0.88 -2.54
C CYS A 47 5.66 -1.35 -3.75
N ILE A 48 4.59 -2.11 -3.52
CA ILE A 48 3.75 -2.66 -4.58
C ILE A 48 2.35 -2.04 -4.58
N LEU A 49 1.68 -2.12 -5.71
CA LEU A 49 0.31 -1.64 -5.92
C LEU A 49 0.13 -0.14 -5.60
N ALA A 50 1.18 0.65 -5.78
CA ALA A 50 1.14 2.10 -5.60
C ALA A 50 0.59 2.82 -6.86
N ASN A 51 0.56 4.14 -6.85
CA ASN A 51 0.06 4.92 -7.99
C ASN A 51 0.85 4.60 -9.28
N PHE A 52 2.16 4.46 -9.16
CA PHE A 52 3.02 4.10 -10.30
C PHE A 52 2.87 2.63 -10.73
N SER A 53 2.28 1.79 -9.88
CA SER A 53 1.89 0.42 -10.22
C SER A 53 0.49 0.34 -10.86
N GLU A 54 -0.10 1.45 -11.25
CA GLU A 54 -1.43 1.55 -11.87
C GLU A 54 -2.56 0.98 -10.99
N GLN A 55 -2.45 1.15 -9.67
CA GLN A 55 -3.36 0.55 -8.69
C GLN A 55 -4.86 0.79 -8.96
N PHE A 56 -5.20 1.87 -9.66
CA PHE A 56 -6.58 2.24 -9.95
C PHE A 56 -7.16 1.49 -11.16
N SER A 57 -6.29 0.91 -11.99
CA SER A 57 -6.67 0.14 -13.18
C SER A 57 -6.86 -1.34 -12.87
N LEU A 58 -6.40 -1.80 -11.71
CA LEU A 58 -6.43 -3.20 -11.30
C LEU A 58 -7.74 -3.56 -10.61
N SER A 59 -8.34 -4.68 -11.01
CA SER A 59 -9.41 -5.33 -10.26
C SER A 59 -8.93 -5.86 -8.91
N ASP A 60 -9.84 -6.15 -7.98
CA ASP A 60 -9.47 -6.75 -6.69
C ASP A 60 -8.83 -8.12 -6.85
N ALA A 61 -9.23 -8.91 -7.85
CA ALA A 61 -8.63 -10.22 -8.14
C ALA A 61 -7.18 -10.10 -8.60
N GLU A 62 -6.88 -9.15 -9.50
CA GLU A 62 -5.51 -8.89 -9.95
C GLU A 62 -4.63 -8.37 -8.82
N ARG A 63 -5.16 -7.47 -7.97
CA ARG A 63 -4.47 -6.98 -6.78
C ARG A 63 -4.11 -8.11 -5.81
N GLU A 64 -5.02 -9.03 -5.57
CA GLU A 64 -4.81 -10.19 -4.71
C GLU A 64 -3.76 -11.12 -5.31
N THR A 65 -3.86 -11.42 -6.60
CA THR A 65 -2.88 -12.24 -7.34
C THR A 65 -1.48 -11.63 -7.27
N LEU A 66 -1.32 -10.33 -7.56
CA LEU A 66 -0.03 -9.65 -7.47
C LEU A 66 0.52 -9.62 -6.05
N THR A 67 -0.34 -9.35 -5.04
CA THR A 67 0.08 -9.31 -3.64
C THR A 67 0.64 -10.65 -3.21
N THR A 68 -0.09 -11.74 -3.41
CA THR A 68 0.34 -13.07 -2.98
C THR A 68 1.55 -13.54 -3.77
N THR A 69 1.52 -13.43 -5.11
CA THR A 69 2.62 -13.88 -5.97
C THR A 69 3.92 -13.14 -5.65
N ILE A 70 3.88 -11.83 -5.45
CA ILE A 70 5.10 -11.05 -5.15
C ILE A 70 5.60 -11.36 -3.73
N LEU A 71 4.73 -11.40 -2.72
CA LEU A 71 5.13 -11.68 -1.35
C LEU A 71 5.72 -13.09 -1.21
N ASP A 72 5.11 -14.09 -1.82
CA ASP A 72 5.61 -15.47 -1.84
C ASP A 72 6.98 -15.54 -2.53
N HIS A 73 7.15 -14.85 -3.67
CA HIS A 73 8.40 -14.82 -4.41
C HIS A 73 9.52 -14.08 -3.66
N VAL A 74 9.21 -12.95 -3.05
CA VAL A 74 10.18 -12.20 -2.21
C VAL A 74 10.63 -13.04 -1.04
N ALA A 75 9.75 -13.87 -0.47
CA ALA A 75 10.06 -14.83 0.59
C ALA A 75 10.88 -14.22 1.74
N GLY A 76 10.60 -12.99 2.12
CA GLY A 76 11.28 -12.28 3.21
C GLY A 76 12.69 -11.77 2.90
N ARG A 77 13.18 -11.85 1.66
CA ARG A 77 14.48 -11.29 1.24
C ARG A 77 14.61 -9.80 1.55
N VAL A 78 13.51 -9.06 1.36
CA VAL A 78 13.38 -7.65 1.72
C VAL A 78 11.97 -7.38 2.23
N PRO A 79 11.74 -6.34 3.06
CA PRO A 79 10.40 -5.94 3.47
C PRO A 79 9.57 -5.41 2.28
N VAL A 80 8.28 -5.74 2.24
CA VAL A 80 7.36 -5.29 1.19
C VAL A 80 6.24 -4.46 1.80
N ILE A 81 6.08 -3.22 1.29
CA ILE A 81 4.96 -2.33 1.56
C ILE A 81 3.89 -2.59 0.51
N VAL A 82 2.66 -2.83 0.94
CA VAL A 82 1.52 -3.04 0.03
C VAL A 82 0.58 -1.84 0.10
N THR A 83 0.29 -1.22 -1.05
CA THR A 83 -0.70 -0.15 -1.10
C THR A 83 -2.11 -0.74 -1.12
N THR A 84 -2.91 -0.38 -0.13
CA THR A 84 -4.26 -0.91 0.07
C THR A 84 -5.33 0.16 -0.08
N THR A 85 -4.96 1.30 -0.65
CA THR A 85 -5.82 2.47 -0.85
C THR A 85 -7.15 2.11 -1.49
N HIS A 86 -8.22 2.57 -0.86
CA HIS A 86 -9.57 2.60 -1.40
C HIS A 86 -10.37 3.69 -0.68
N TYR A 87 -11.26 4.38 -1.37
CA TYR A 87 -12.07 5.45 -0.76
C TYR A 87 -13.14 4.92 0.22
N GLY A 88 -13.62 3.69 0.05
CA GLY A 88 -14.53 3.06 1.00
C GLY A 88 -13.77 2.45 2.18
N THR A 89 -14.03 2.95 3.39
CA THR A 89 -13.33 2.56 4.62
C THR A 89 -13.30 1.05 4.83
N ARG A 90 -14.44 0.36 4.69
CA ARG A 90 -14.53 -1.09 4.88
C ARG A 90 -13.66 -1.85 3.87
N VAL A 91 -13.63 -1.42 2.60
CA VAL A 91 -12.83 -2.07 1.57
C VAL A 91 -11.34 -1.85 1.83
N CYS A 92 -10.93 -0.62 2.21
CA CYS A 92 -9.54 -0.32 2.56
C CYS A 92 -9.06 -1.15 3.75
N ALA A 93 -9.87 -1.25 4.82
CA ALA A 93 -9.57 -2.07 5.99
C ALA A 93 -9.45 -3.57 5.63
N GLU A 94 -10.34 -4.08 4.78
CA GLU A 94 -10.28 -5.47 4.32
C GLU A 94 -9.05 -5.76 3.46
N ARG A 95 -8.73 -4.88 2.49
CA ARG A 95 -7.49 -4.99 1.70
C ARG A 95 -6.25 -4.97 2.59
N SER A 96 -6.25 -4.12 3.62
CA SER A 96 -5.12 -4.01 4.56
C SER A 96 -4.96 -5.29 5.40
N ARG A 97 -6.07 -5.89 5.85
CA ARG A 97 -6.04 -7.17 6.56
C ARG A 97 -5.49 -8.30 5.69
N ARG A 98 -5.94 -8.40 4.43
CA ARG A 98 -5.44 -9.41 3.49
C ARG A 98 -3.95 -9.20 3.19
N ALA A 99 -3.50 -7.97 2.99
CA ALA A 99 -2.09 -7.66 2.79
C ALA A 99 -1.24 -8.09 4.01
N GLN A 100 -1.68 -7.82 5.24
CA GLN A 100 -1.03 -8.30 6.45
C GLN A 100 -0.97 -9.83 6.51
N GLN A 101 -2.08 -10.51 6.22
CA GLN A 101 -2.14 -11.97 6.21
C GLN A 101 -1.21 -12.59 5.17
N ALA A 102 -1.04 -11.93 4.03
CA ALA A 102 -0.11 -12.34 2.97
C ALA A 102 1.37 -12.05 3.32
N GLY A 103 1.67 -11.34 4.41
CA GLY A 103 3.04 -11.10 4.86
C GLY A 103 3.58 -9.71 4.56
N ALA A 104 2.75 -8.73 4.22
CA ALA A 104 3.17 -7.34 4.10
C ALA A 104 3.79 -6.83 5.41
N CYS A 105 4.88 -6.09 5.34
CA CYS A 105 5.50 -5.48 6.52
C CYS A 105 4.83 -4.18 6.96
N MET A 106 4.12 -3.54 6.04
CA MET A 106 3.46 -2.24 6.19
C MET A 106 2.40 -2.10 5.10
N VAL A 107 1.34 -1.35 5.36
CA VAL A 107 0.43 -0.90 4.30
C VAL A 107 0.63 0.57 4.01
N MET A 108 0.48 0.97 2.73
CA MET A 108 0.45 2.37 2.34
C MET A 108 -0.97 2.76 1.95
N VAL A 109 -1.46 3.88 2.51
CA VAL A 109 -2.85 4.30 2.35
C VAL A 109 -2.92 5.80 2.10
N MET A 110 -3.60 6.20 1.02
CA MET A 110 -4.00 7.59 0.80
C MET A 110 -5.25 7.94 1.64
N PRO A 111 -5.45 9.23 1.96
CA PRO A 111 -6.72 9.66 2.54
C PRO A 111 -7.88 9.32 1.59
N PRO A 112 -9.11 9.13 2.12
CA PRO A 112 -10.25 8.82 1.28
C PRO A 112 -10.52 9.97 0.29
N TYR A 113 -10.81 9.61 -0.95
CA TYR A 113 -11.07 10.55 -2.03
C TYR A 113 -12.29 10.11 -2.84
N HIS A 114 -13.09 11.07 -3.29
CA HIS A 114 -14.34 10.82 -4.02
C HIS A 114 -14.44 11.71 -5.28
N GLY A 115 -13.33 11.88 -5.98
CA GLY A 115 -13.27 12.77 -7.14
C GLY A 115 -13.29 14.25 -6.75
N ALA A 116 -13.69 15.12 -7.68
CA ALA A 116 -13.55 16.57 -7.54
C ALA A 116 -14.60 17.22 -6.61
N THR A 117 -15.75 16.58 -6.43
CA THR A 117 -16.94 17.23 -5.82
C THR A 117 -17.24 16.79 -4.39
N ILE A 118 -16.85 15.60 -4.02
CA ILE A 118 -17.10 15.06 -2.67
C ILE A 118 -15.79 15.12 -1.87
N ARG A 119 -15.81 15.86 -0.77
CA ARG A 119 -14.64 16.01 0.11
C ARG A 119 -14.96 15.52 1.50
N VAL A 120 -13.98 14.89 2.11
CA VAL A 120 -14.05 14.41 3.49
C VAL A 120 -13.37 15.42 4.40
N GLY A 121 -14.05 15.85 5.47
CA GLY A 121 -13.46 16.70 6.51
C GLY A 121 -12.56 15.92 7.46
N GLU A 122 -11.74 16.63 8.26
CA GLU A 122 -10.80 16.02 9.21
C GLU A 122 -11.39 14.92 10.12
N PRO A 123 -12.61 15.06 10.69
CA PRO A 123 -13.18 14.01 11.50
C PRO A 123 -13.38 12.69 10.73
N GLY A 124 -13.83 12.78 9.47
CA GLY A 124 -14.00 11.63 8.60
C GLY A 124 -12.67 10.99 8.19
N ILE A 125 -11.63 11.81 7.95
CA ILE A 125 -10.27 11.33 7.66
C ILE A 125 -9.72 10.56 8.85
N ARG A 126 -9.87 11.09 10.07
CA ARG A 126 -9.46 10.38 11.30
C ARG A 126 -10.18 9.06 11.47
N ALA A 127 -11.50 9.06 11.34
CA ALA A 127 -12.31 7.86 11.46
C ALA A 127 -11.91 6.79 10.42
N PHE A 128 -11.57 7.22 9.20
CA PHE A 128 -11.08 6.34 8.15
C PHE A 128 -9.76 5.67 8.54
N PHE A 129 -8.73 6.43 8.91
CA PHE A 129 -7.43 5.88 9.30
C PHE A 129 -7.52 5.06 10.59
N GLN A 130 -8.37 5.46 11.54
CA GLN A 130 -8.62 4.68 12.76
C GLN A 130 -9.19 3.31 12.42
N ALA A 131 -10.20 3.23 11.55
CA ALA A 131 -10.80 1.96 11.15
C ALA A 131 -9.81 1.04 10.41
N VAL A 132 -8.87 1.60 9.63
CA VAL A 132 -7.81 0.82 9.00
C VAL A 132 -6.81 0.34 10.07
N SER A 133 -6.43 1.21 11.01
CA SER A 133 -5.52 0.88 12.11
C SER A 133 -6.08 -0.20 13.02
N ASP A 134 -7.38 -0.16 13.31
CA ASP A 134 -8.04 -1.17 14.16
C ASP A 134 -8.13 -2.54 13.47
N ALA A 135 -7.99 -2.58 12.15
CA ALA A 135 -8.09 -3.81 11.36
C ALA A 135 -6.77 -4.59 11.23
N ILE A 136 -5.62 -3.98 11.57
CA ILE A 136 -4.29 -4.54 11.36
C ILE A 136 -3.34 -4.23 12.51
N ASP A 137 -2.28 -5.04 12.63
CA ASP A 137 -1.20 -4.85 13.63
C ASP A 137 0.09 -4.29 13.03
N ILE A 138 0.20 -4.26 11.69
CA ILE A 138 1.35 -3.69 10.98
C ILE A 138 1.22 -2.17 10.82
N PRO A 139 2.33 -1.43 10.62
CA PRO A 139 2.29 0.01 10.45
C PRO A 139 1.51 0.47 9.22
N ILE A 140 0.98 1.69 9.28
CA ILE A 140 0.37 2.39 8.15
C ILE A 140 1.30 3.52 7.73
N MET A 141 1.69 3.54 6.46
CA MET A 141 2.30 4.69 5.82
C MET A 141 1.20 5.54 5.18
N ILE A 142 1.03 6.76 5.63
CA ILE A 142 0.08 7.70 5.01
C ILE A 142 0.73 8.29 3.75
N GLN A 143 0.11 8.09 2.60
CA GLN A 143 0.51 8.70 1.34
C GLN A 143 -0.27 9.99 1.11
N ASP A 144 0.31 11.13 1.48
CA ASP A 144 -0.27 12.45 1.19
C ASP A 144 0.08 12.86 -0.26
N ALA A 145 -0.64 12.28 -1.21
CA ALA A 145 -0.39 12.47 -2.63
C ALA A 145 -1.42 13.42 -3.25
N PRO A 146 -0.99 14.36 -4.13
CA PRO A 146 -1.91 15.31 -4.78
C PRO A 146 -3.06 14.64 -5.52
N VAL A 147 -2.86 13.42 -6.04
CA VAL A 147 -3.89 12.66 -6.75
C VAL A 147 -5.11 12.33 -5.87
N SER A 148 -4.97 12.32 -4.55
CA SER A 148 -6.10 12.12 -3.64
C SER A 148 -7.08 13.29 -3.64
N GLY A 149 -6.63 14.50 -3.99
CA GLY A 149 -7.43 15.72 -3.88
C GLY A 149 -7.84 16.06 -2.43
N THR A 150 -7.33 15.33 -1.43
CA THR A 150 -7.62 15.50 0.00
C THR A 150 -6.30 15.82 0.71
N PRO A 151 -5.91 17.12 0.78
CA PRO A 151 -4.66 17.51 1.45
C PRO A 151 -4.76 17.29 2.96
N LEU A 152 -3.67 16.82 3.55
CA LEU A 152 -3.57 16.59 4.99
C LEU A 152 -2.74 17.72 5.63
N SER A 153 -3.29 18.36 6.67
CA SER A 153 -2.52 19.34 7.43
C SER A 153 -1.45 18.66 8.29
N VAL A 154 -0.33 19.34 8.52
CA VAL A 154 0.73 18.86 9.42
C VAL A 154 0.17 18.57 10.81
N ALA A 155 -0.75 19.40 11.30
CA ALA A 155 -1.39 19.21 12.61
C ALA A 155 -2.20 17.91 12.65
N LEU A 156 -2.95 17.60 11.57
CA LEU A 156 -3.72 16.37 11.44
C LEU A 156 -2.79 15.14 11.42
N LEU A 157 -1.75 15.17 10.57
CA LEU A 157 -0.75 14.09 10.49
C LEU A 157 -0.08 13.84 11.83
N ALA A 158 0.41 14.88 12.50
CA ALA A 158 1.06 14.77 13.81
C ALA A 158 0.14 14.20 14.90
N SER A 159 -1.17 14.47 14.79
CA SER A 159 -2.14 13.94 15.74
C SER A 159 -2.52 12.47 15.52
N MET A 160 -2.39 11.99 14.27
CA MET A 160 -2.62 10.59 13.93
C MET A 160 -1.39 9.70 14.18
N ALA A 161 -0.21 10.28 14.29
CA ALA A 161 1.05 9.57 14.56
C ALA A 161 1.25 9.15 16.03
N LYS A 162 0.30 9.50 16.91
CA LYS A 162 0.32 9.20 18.36
C LYS A 162 -0.39 7.89 18.66
#